data_c93927d5f9dca1a41d0fd64fad2bccb1
#
_entry.id   c93927d5f9dca1a41d0fd64fad2bccb1
#
_cell.length_a   1.000
_cell.length_b   1.000
_cell.length_c   1.000
_cell.angle_alpha   90.00
_cell.angle_beta   90.00
_cell.angle_gamma   90.00
#
_symmetry.space_group_name_H-M   'P 1'
#
loop_
_entity.id
_entity.type
_entity.pdbx_description
1 polymer ?
#
loop_
_entity_poly.entity_id
_entity_poly.type
_entity_poly.pdbx_seq_one_letter_code
_entity_poly.pdbx_strand_id
1 'polypeptide(L)'
;MHDAGHLRNGAPPAGLPPGIPGDYAITVPDTWVLIPLEPGRRAKAISTLIRRQFTGTPNSATARTALRRHFTDLAEAAWQTGGIEFYLSLMTAGPLPVQASLLVTLIPPPPTGPLPLEAVALEAKKRNRSVSFMQAPAGTGVRTQESATDISFYFSVPGSGAWLLLSFSAPEGPLAAVMADLFDAIAATLRWIQ
;
A
#
# COMPACT_ATOMS: atom_id res chain seq x y z
N MET A 1 -11.72 -22.78 4.38
CA MET A 1 -11.72 -21.76 5.41
C MET A 1 -10.31 -21.76 5.98
N HIS A 2 -9.36 -21.08 5.28
CA HIS A 2 -7.96 -20.95 5.70
C HIS A 2 -7.70 -19.47 5.92
N ASP A 3 -7.53 -19.13 7.18
CA ASP A 3 -7.11 -17.81 7.65
C ASP A 3 -5.62 -17.64 7.31
N ALA A 4 -5.32 -17.03 6.18
CA ALA A 4 -3.98 -16.62 5.79
C ALA A 4 -3.84 -15.10 5.93
N GLY A 5 -4.12 -14.60 7.14
CA GLY A 5 -3.64 -13.29 7.54
C GLY A 5 -2.10 -13.36 7.60
N HIS A 6 -1.43 -12.64 6.71
CA HIS A 6 0.02 -12.45 6.82
C HIS A 6 0.32 -11.66 8.10
N LEU A 7 0.50 -12.42 9.20
CA LEU A 7 1.06 -11.87 10.43
C LEU A 7 2.57 -11.74 10.20
N ARG A 8 3.07 -10.53 10.10
CA ARG A 8 4.51 -10.28 10.16
C ARG A 8 4.97 -10.21 11.60
N ASN A 9 5.88 -11.13 11.98
CA ASN A 9 6.87 -10.92 13.02
C ASN A 9 8.11 -10.31 12.33
N GLY A 10 8.09 -9.02 12.08
CA GLY A 10 9.24 -8.25 11.62
C GLY A 10 9.67 -7.33 12.76
N ALA A 11 10.98 -7.27 13.05
CA ALA A 11 11.51 -6.27 13.95
C ALA A 11 11.08 -4.87 13.48
N PRO A 12 10.66 -3.97 14.38
CA PRO A 12 10.24 -2.62 14.01
C PRO A 12 11.38 -1.93 13.25
N PRO A 13 11.06 -1.07 12.24
CA PRO A 13 12.05 -0.29 11.56
C PRO A 13 12.86 0.52 12.59
N ALA A 14 14.18 0.49 12.46
CA ALA A 14 15.08 1.20 13.36
C ALA A 14 14.74 2.69 13.37
N GLY A 15 14.25 3.22 14.49
CA GLY A 15 13.92 4.63 14.66
C GLY A 15 12.60 4.95 15.37
N LEU A 16 11.77 3.98 15.71
CA LEU A 16 10.56 4.23 16.50
C LEU A 16 10.92 4.37 18.00
N PRO A 17 10.42 5.43 18.69
CA PRO A 17 10.61 5.59 20.12
C PRO A 17 9.96 4.43 20.91
N PRO A 18 10.46 4.07 22.11
CA PRO A 18 9.83 3.07 22.95
C PRO A 18 8.43 3.53 23.39
N GLY A 19 7.44 2.64 23.30
CA GLY A 19 6.03 2.92 23.67
C GLY A 19 5.08 3.08 22.49
N ILE A 20 5.57 2.97 21.27
CA ILE A 20 4.74 2.90 20.06
C ILE A 20 4.26 1.45 19.89
N PRO A 21 3.01 1.20 19.38
CA PRO A 21 2.63 -0.14 18.99
C PRO A 21 3.73 -0.69 18.08
N GLY A 22 4.29 -1.83 18.42
CA GLY A 22 5.49 -2.35 17.75
C GLY A 22 5.25 -2.70 16.29
N ASP A 23 3.98 -2.81 15.86
CA ASP A 23 3.63 -3.21 14.51
C ASP A 23 2.16 -2.90 14.17
N TYR A 24 1.79 -3.11 12.94
CA TYR A 24 0.41 -3.05 12.45
C TYR A 24 0.09 -4.32 11.67
N ALA A 25 -1.19 -4.62 11.52
CA ALA A 25 -1.67 -5.65 10.61
C ALA A 25 -2.70 -5.07 9.65
N ILE A 26 -2.60 -5.48 8.40
CA ILE A 26 -3.55 -5.19 7.34
C ILE A 26 -3.87 -6.48 6.60
N THR A 27 -5.13 -6.68 6.23
CA THR A 27 -5.55 -7.85 5.46
C THR A 27 -5.62 -7.47 3.98
N VAL A 28 -4.78 -8.10 3.17
CA VAL A 28 -4.81 -7.96 1.71
C VAL A 28 -5.31 -9.26 1.08
N PRO A 29 -5.94 -9.24 -0.11
CA PRO A 29 -6.34 -10.45 -0.81
C PRO A 29 -5.13 -11.36 -1.12
N ASP A 30 -5.34 -12.68 -1.20
CA ASP A 30 -4.31 -13.68 -1.52
C ASP A 30 -3.66 -13.45 -2.90
N THR A 31 -4.33 -12.71 -3.77
CA THR A 31 -3.83 -12.31 -5.07
C THR A 31 -2.85 -11.14 -5.02
N TRP A 32 -2.64 -10.55 -3.84
CA TRP A 32 -1.66 -9.49 -3.65
C TRP A 32 -0.35 -10.06 -3.10
N VAL A 33 0.75 -9.64 -3.67
CA VAL A 33 2.08 -10.16 -3.32
C VAL A 33 2.94 -9.05 -2.75
N LEU A 34 3.47 -9.29 -1.55
CA LEU A 34 4.45 -8.39 -0.93
C LEU A 34 5.77 -8.44 -1.70
N ILE A 35 6.22 -7.28 -2.15
CA ILE A 35 7.50 -7.07 -2.81
C ILE A 35 8.45 -6.44 -1.78
N PRO A 36 9.54 -7.12 -1.41
CA PRO A 36 10.58 -6.53 -0.57
C PRO A 36 11.15 -5.28 -1.25
N LEU A 37 11.28 -4.19 -0.50
CA LEU A 37 11.78 -2.93 -1.03
C LEU A 37 13.32 -2.87 -1.05
N GLU A 38 14.00 -3.69 -0.23
CA GLU A 38 15.46 -3.73 -0.22
C GLU A 38 16.02 -4.15 -1.58
N PRO A 39 17.00 -3.41 -2.13
CA PRO A 39 17.50 -3.60 -3.49
C PRO A 39 17.93 -5.05 -3.80
N GLY A 40 18.62 -5.71 -2.85
CA GLY A 40 19.12 -7.08 -3.04
C GLY A 40 18.04 -8.17 -3.12
N ARG A 41 16.87 -7.94 -2.53
CA ARG A 41 15.76 -8.92 -2.48
C ARG A 41 14.69 -8.64 -3.52
N ARG A 42 14.51 -7.38 -3.88
CA ARG A 42 13.49 -6.85 -4.79
C ARG A 42 13.51 -7.52 -6.16
N ALA A 43 14.67 -7.57 -6.81
CA ALA A 43 14.81 -8.12 -8.17
C ALA A 43 14.40 -9.60 -8.27
N LYS A 44 14.73 -10.40 -7.26
CA LYS A 44 14.35 -11.82 -7.17
C LYS A 44 12.85 -11.98 -6.98
N ALA A 45 12.24 -11.18 -6.10
CA ALA A 45 10.80 -11.20 -5.84
C ALA A 45 10.00 -10.85 -7.09
N ILE A 46 10.34 -9.73 -7.77
CA ILE A 46 9.71 -9.30 -9.02
C ILE A 46 9.86 -10.34 -10.12
N SER A 47 11.05 -10.93 -10.28
CA SER A 47 11.28 -11.96 -11.29
C SER A 47 10.43 -13.22 -11.03
N THR A 48 10.25 -13.61 -9.76
CA THR A 48 9.41 -14.75 -9.39
C THR A 48 7.93 -14.45 -9.64
N LEU A 49 7.48 -13.24 -9.32
CA LEU A 49 6.12 -12.76 -9.57
C LEU A 49 5.78 -12.84 -11.06
N ILE A 50 6.63 -12.24 -11.91
CA ILE A 50 6.43 -12.23 -13.36
C ILE A 50 6.42 -13.65 -13.93
N ARG A 51 7.32 -14.52 -13.49
CA ARG A 51 7.34 -15.93 -13.92
C ARG A 51 6.00 -16.62 -13.62
N ARG A 52 5.42 -16.42 -12.44
CA ARG A 52 4.11 -16.99 -12.07
C ARG A 52 3.00 -16.48 -12.97
N GLN A 53 2.97 -15.18 -13.24
CA GLN A 53 1.92 -14.53 -14.02
C GLN A 53 1.91 -14.96 -15.50
N PHE A 54 3.07 -15.29 -16.06
CA PHE A 54 3.20 -15.71 -17.46
C PHE A 54 3.42 -17.23 -17.65
N THR A 55 3.14 -18.04 -16.63
CA THR A 55 3.21 -19.50 -16.78
C THR A 55 2.20 -19.95 -17.82
N GLY A 56 2.68 -20.68 -18.84
CA GLY A 56 1.83 -21.19 -19.93
C GLY A 56 1.46 -20.18 -21.02
N THR A 57 1.95 -18.94 -20.96
CA THR A 57 1.69 -17.93 -22.00
C THR A 57 2.83 -17.88 -23.01
N PRO A 58 2.64 -18.36 -24.26
CA PRO A 58 3.66 -18.29 -25.31
C PRO A 58 3.92 -16.85 -25.75
N ASN A 59 5.09 -16.58 -26.32
CA ASN A 59 5.48 -15.29 -26.93
C ASN A 59 5.38 -14.05 -26.03
N SER A 60 5.55 -14.23 -24.72
CA SER A 60 5.41 -13.16 -23.72
C SER A 60 6.74 -12.46 -23.34
N ALA A 61 7.84 -12.66 -24.07
CA ALA A 61 9.16 -12.14 -23.69
C ALA A 61 9.18 -10.61 -23.57
N THR A 62 8.64 -9.89 -24.54
CA THR A 62 8.57 -8.42 -24.53
C THR A 62 7.69 -7.93 -23.40
N ALA A 63 6.51 -8.52 -23.23
CA ALA A 63 5.58 -8.16 -22.15
C ALA A 63 6.20 -8.42 -20.75
N ARG A 64 6.89 -9.56 -20.57
CA ARG A 64 7.61 -9.87 -19.34
C ARG A 64 8.71 -8.86 -19.02
N THR A 65 9.46 -8.42 -20.03
CA THR A 65 10.53 -7.43 -19.87
C THR A 65 9.95 -6.06 -19.51
N ALA A 66 8.90 -5.63 -20.18
CA ALA A 66 8.22 -4.35 -19.91
C ALA A 66 7.63 -4.34 -18.48
N LEU A 67 6.95 -5.42 -18.08
CA LEU A 67 6.36 -5.51 -16.74
C LEU A 67 7.41 -5.58 -15.64
N ARG A 68 8.53 -6.30 -15.88
CA ARG A 68 9.66 -6.33 -14.94
C ARG A 68 10.22 -4.93 -14.71
N ARG A 69 10.46 -4.18 -15.77
CA ARG A 69 10.93 -2.80 -15.68
C ARG A 69 9.96 -1.95 -14.87
N HIS A 70 8.69 -1.97 -15.25
CA HIS A 70 7.63 -1.21 -14.58
C HIS A 70 7.57 -1.50 -13.07
N PHE A 71 7.55 -2.78 -12.67
CA PHE A 71 7.51 -3.15 -11.24
C PHE A 71 8.81 -2.79 -10.51
N THR A 72 9.95 -2.83 -11.19
CA THR A 72 11.22 -2.40 -10.61
C THR A 72 11.21 -0.90 -10.35
N ASP A 73 10.76 -0.11 -11.32
CA ASP A 73 10.68 1.35 -11.22
C ASP A 73 9.69 1.77 -10.10
N LEU A 74 8.53 1.11 -9.99
CA LEU A 74 7.58 1.34 -8.90
C LEU A 74 8.18 1.03 -7.52
N ALA A 75 8.83 -0.12 -7.37
CA ALA A 75 9.42 -0.52 -6.10
C ALA A 75 10.64 0.34 -5.72
N GLU A 76 11.37 0.86 -6.72
CA GLU A 76 12.44 1.85 -6.50
C GLU A 76 11.87 3.17 -5.99
N ALA A 77 10.86 3.70 -6.66
CA ALA A 77 10.18 4.92 -6.23
C ALA A 77 9.59 4.76 -4.80
N ALA A 78 8.97 3.62 -4.51
CA ALA A 78 8.46 3.29 -3.19
C ALA A 78 9.58 3.31 -2.11
N TRP A 79 10.73 2.74 -2.41
CA TRP A 79 11.89 2.77 -1.52
C TRP A 79 12.40 4.18 -1.26
N GLN A 80 12.54 4.97 -2.33
CA GLN A 80 13.04 6.37 -2.25
C GLN A 80 12.10 7.29 -1.47
N THR A 81 10.79 7.01 -1.47
CA THR A 81 9.78 7.79 -0.73
C THR A 81 9.58 7.33 0.71
N GLY A 82 10.42 6.42 1.22
CA GLY A 82 10.34 5.94 2.60
C GLY A 82 9.28 4.86 2.83
N GLY A 83 8.90 4.14 1.76
CA GLY A 83 8.01 3.00 1.85
C GLY A 83 8.59 1.89 2.74
N ILE A 84 7.73 1.28 3.54
CA ILE A 84 8.07 0.15 4.43
C ILE A 84 7.56 -1.18 3.90
N GLU A 85 6.41 -1.17 3.21
CA GLU A 85 5.85 -2.34 2.53
C GLU A 85 5.27 -1.93 1.17
N PHE A 86 5.41 -2.81 0.19
CA PHE A 86 4.87 -2.61 -1.14
C PHE A 86 4.21 -3.89 -1.64
N TYR A 87 2.94 -3.80 -1.98
CA TYR A 87 2.15 -4.93 -2.49
C TYR A 87 1.76 -4.68 -3.95
N LEU A 88 1.81 -5.73 -4.75
CA LEU A 88 1.33 -5.74 -6.12
C LEU A 88 0.22 -6.76 -6.30
N SER A 89 -0.86 -6.36 -6.96
CA SER A 89 -1.97 -7.22 -7.32
C SER A 89 -1.61 -8.16 -8.46
N LEU A 90 -2.01 -9.43 -8.32
CA LEU A 90 -2.01 -10.44 -9.39
C LEU A 90 -3.42 -10.74 -9.89
N MET A 91 -4.38 -9.87 -9.61
CA MET A 91 -5.76 -10.05 -10.05
C MET A 91 -5.85 -10.01 -11.58
N THR A 92 -6.81 -10.72 -12.12
CA THR A 92 -7.16 -10.66 -13.54
C THR A 92 -8.65 -10.37 -13.69
N ALA A 93 -9.00 -9.55 -14.66
CA ALA A 93 -10.37 -9.35 -15.11
C ALA A 93 -10.52 -10.02 -16.49
N GLY A 94 -11.03 -11.26 -16.50
CA GLY A 94 -10.95 -12.10 -17.69
C GLY A 94 -9.48 -12.37 -18.08
N PRO A 95 -9.07 -12.13 -19.33
CA PRO A 95 -7.69 -12.33 -19.77
C PRO A 95 -6.72 -11.17 -19.40
N LEU A 96 -7.24 -10.06 -18.86
CA LEU A 96 -6.46 -8.85 -18.60
C LEU A 96 -5.96 -8.81 -17.14
N PRO A 97 -4.66 -8.61 -16.90
CA PRO A 97 -4.14 -8.39 -15.56
C PRO A 97 -4.59 -7.02 -15.03
N VAL A 98 -5.11 -6.98 -13.81
CA VAL A 98 -5.42 -5.73 -13.10
C VAL A 98 -4.19 -5.35 -12.28
N GLN A 99 -3.48 -4.34 -12.74
CA GLN A 99 -2.26 -3.84 -12.09
C GLN A 99 -2.64 -2.84 -10.99
N ALA A 100 -2.84 -3.33 -9.77
CA ALA A 100 -3.03 -2.46 -8.62
C ALA A 100 -1.86 -2.59 -7.65
N SER A 101 -1.61 -1.54 -6.90
CA SER A 101 -0.55 -1.50 -5.89
C SER A 101 -1.03 -0.88 -4.59
N LEU A 102 -0.38 -1.29 -3.50
CA LEU A 102 -0.46 -0.66 -2.20
C LEU A 102 0.95 -0.38 -1.72
N LEU A 103 1.23 0.87 -1.42
CA LEU A 103 2.43 1.31 -0.72
C LEU A 103 2.06 1.70 0.71
N VAL A 104 2.74 1.11 1.68
CA VAL A 104 2.66 1.51 3.09
C VAL A 104 3.87 2.35 3.42
N THR A 105 3.65 3.54 3.97
CA THR A 105 4.71 4.50 4.31
C THR A 105 4.52 4.99 5.74
N LEU A 106 5.60 5.05 6.51
CA LEU A 106 5.61 5.71 7.81
C LEU A 106 6.10 7.16 7.63
N ILE A 107 5.23 8.11 7.96
CA ILE A 107 5.53 9.55 7.91
C ILE A 107 5.87 10.00 9.33
N PRO A 108 7.12 10.39 9.62
CA PRO A 108 7.48 10.89 10.94
C PRO A 108 6.77 12.21 11.25
N PRO A 109 6.58 12.56 12.53
CA PRO A 109 6.02 13.84 12.92
C PRO A 109 6.95 14.98 12.46
N PRO A 110 6.40 16.12 12.04
CA PRO A 110 7.22 17.27 11.73
C PRO A 110 7.89 17.82 13.00
N PRO A 111 8.98 18.59 12.86
CA PRO A 111 9.68 19.19 14.01
C PRO A 111 8.80 20.07 14.90
N THR A 112 7.70 20.59 14.37
CA THR A 112 6.71 21.42 15.08
C THR A 112 5.76 20.62 15.97
N GLY A 113 5.88 19.28 15.99
CA GLY A 113 5.04 18.38 16.76
C GLY A 113 3.97 17.67 15.92
N PRO A 114 3.16 16.78 16.55
CA PRO A 114 2.15 16.01 15.88
C PRO A 114 1.12 16.87 15.16
N LEU A 115 0.76 16.54 13.93
CA LEU A 115 -0.32 17.18 13.21
C LEU A 115 -1.66 16.51 13.56
N PRO A 116 -2.74 17.28 13.78
CA PRO A 116 -4.06 16.70 13.95
C PRO A 116 -4.62 16.18 12.61
N LEU A 117 -5.58 15.27 12.69
CA LEU A 117 -6.22 14.63 11.55
C LEU A 117 -6.84 15.67 10.58
N GLU A 118 -7.39 16.74 11.14
CA GLU A 118 -8.00 17.85 10.41
C GLU A 118 -6.98 18.63 9.58
N ALA A 119 -5.72 18.72 10.03
CA ALA A 119 -4.66 19.37 9.26
C ALA A 119 -4.31 18.57 8.01
N VAL A 120 -4.26 17.23 8.10
CA VAL A 120 -4.08 16.37 6.93
C VAL A 120 -5.24 16.52 5.94
N ALA A 121 -6.48 16.55 6.45
CA ALA A 121 -7.67 16.75 5.63
C ALA A 121 -7.68 18.13 4.95
N LEU A 122 -7.27 19.17 5.66
CA LEU A 122 -7.19 20.53 5.10
C LEU A 122 -6.14 20.64 4.01
N GLU A 123 -4.97 20.05 4.22
CA GLU A 123 -3.88 20.06 3.22
C GLU A 123 -4.27 19.31 1.95
N ALA A 124 -4.98 18.19 2.08
CA ALA A 124 -5.50 17.44 0.94
C ALA A 124 -6.53 18.24 0.13
N LYS A 125 -7.44 18.95 0.81
CA LYS A 125 -8.42 19.86 0.16
C LYS A 125 -7.75 20.99 -0.61
N LYS A 126 -6.67 21.58 -0.07
CA LYS A 126 -5.89 22.61 -0.77
C LYS A 126 -5.30 22.11 -2.09
N ARG A 127 -5.05 20.81 -2.19
CA ARG A 127 -4.54 20.13 -3.40
C ARG A 127 -5.65 19.59 -4.29
N ASN A 128 -6.90 20.06 -4.14
CA ASN A 128 -8.08 19.59 -4.88
C ASN A 128 -8.37 18.09 -4.75
N ARG A 129 -7.97 17.45 -3.66
CA ARG A 129 -8.32 16.06 -3.39
C ARG A 129 -9.66 15.98 -2.69
N SER A 130 -10.48 14.98 -3.04
CA SER A 130 -11.64 14.61 -2.25
C SER A 130 -11.19 14.09 -0.90
N VAL A 131 -11.93 14.44 0.16
CA VAL A 131 -11.58 14.07 1.54
C VAL A 131 -12.82 13.52 2.24
N SER A 132 -12.67 12.37 2.87
CA SER A 132 -13.65 11.77 3.79
C SER A 132 -12.94 11.15 5.00
N PHE A 133 -13.71 10.84 6.04
CA PHE A 133 -13.21 10.13 7.21
C PHE A 133 -13.70 8.70 7.17
N MET A 134 -12.89 7.78 7.68
CA MET A 134 -13.25 6.38 7.82
C MET A 134 -12.92 5.85 9.21
N GLN A 135 -13.56 4.73 9.58
CA GLN A 135 -13.28 4.01 10.82
C GLN A 135 -12.62 2.67 10.50
N ALA A 136 -11.57 2.35 11.24
CA ALA A 136 -10.90 1.06 11.25
C ALA A 136 -10.61 0.64 12.69
N PRO A 137 -10.24 -0.61 12.97
CA PRO A 137 -9.75 -1.01 14.30
C PRO A 137 -8.54 -0.19 14.77
N ALA A 138 -7.76 0.36 13.84
CA ALA A 138 -6.66 1.29 14.12
C ALA A 138 -7.10 2.68 14.60
N GLY A 139 -8.38 3.01 14.51
CA GLY A 139 -8.97 4.31 14.84
C GLY A 139 -9.55 5.04 13.62
N THR A 140 -9.82 6.33 13.80
CA THR A 140 -10.30 7.19 12.71
C THR A 140 -9.16 7.53 11.76
N GLY A 141 -9.38 7.33 10.46
CA GLY A 141 -8.46 7.71 9.39
C GLY A 141 -9.03 8.79 8.47
N VAL A 142 -8.14 9.50 7.78
CA VAL A 142 -8.50 10.40 6.66
C VAL A 142 -8.29 9.65 5.36
N ARG A 143 -9.34 9.54 4.57
CA ARG A 143 -9.31 9.08 3.19
C ARG A 143 -9.19 10.27 2.26
N THR A 144 -8.21 10.26 1.37
CA THR A 144 -8.05 11.26 0.32
C THR A 144 -8.06 10.58 -1.04
N GLN A 145 -8.61 11.25 -2.04
CA GLN A 145 -8.70 10.70 -3.38
C GLN A 145 -8.32 11.76 -4.41
N GLU A 146 -7.35 11.45 -5.24
CA GLU A 146 -6.83 12.31 -6.30
C GLU A 146 -7.45 11.99 -7.65
N SER A 147 -7.62 10.69 -7.96
CA SER A 147 -8.32 10.19 -9.15
C SER A 147 -9.31 9.09 -8.76
N ALA A 148 -9.97 8.49 -9.73
CA ALA A 148 -10.89 7.38 -9.46
C ALA A 148 -10.22 6.18 -8.77
N THR A 149 -8.91 6.01 -8.95
CA THR A 149 -8.14 4.85 -8.47
C THR A 149 -6.89 5.19 -7.68
N ASP A 150 -6.57 6.48 -7.48
CA ASP A 150 -5.49 6.91 -6.60
C ASP A 150 -6.07 7.40 -5.27
N ILE A 151 -6.03 6.52 -4.29
CA ILE A 151 -6.66 6.69 -2.99
C ILE A 151 -5.63 6.49 -1.88
N SER A 152 -5.60 7.41 -0.93
CA SER A 152 -4.69 7.34 0.20
C SER A 152 -5.44 7.44 1.53
N PHE A 153 -4.97 6.67 2.52
CA PHE A 153 -5.53 6.65 3.87
C PHE A 153 -4.44 6.96 4.88
N TYR A 154 -4.72 7.91 5.76
CA TYR A 154 -3.82 8.36 6.81
C TYR A 154 -4.36 7.96 8.16
N PHE A 155 -3.58 7.21 8.94
CA PHE A 155 -3.91 6.80 10.29
C PHE A 155 -2.84 7.30 11.26
N SER A 156 -3.25 7.89 12.37
CA SER A 156 -2.33 8.32 13.42
C SER A 156 -1.73 7.11 14.12
N VAL A 157 -0.40 7.08 14.23
CA VAL A 157 0.30 6.03 14.99
C VAL A 157 0.24 6.38 16.47
N PRO A 158 -0.39 5.56 17.32
CA PRO A 158 -0.56 5.87 18.74
C PRO A 158 0.76 6.17 19.44
N GLY A 159 0.78 7.23 20.24
CA GLY A 159 1.93 7.59 21.08
C GLY A 159 3.14 8.19 20.35
N SER A 160 3.17 8.24 19.02
CA SER A 160 4.36 8.68 18.28
C SER A 160 4.22 10.05 17.60
N GLY A 161 2.99 10.47 17.34
CA GLY A 161 2.72 11.62 16.48
C GLY A 161 3.04 11.39 14.98
N ALA A 162 3.48 10.20 14.61
CA ALA A 162 3.69 9.77 13.23
C ALA A 162 2.37 9.38 12.56
N TRP A 163 2.42 9.24 11.24
CA TRP A 163 1.30 8.76 10.43
C TRP A 163 1.67 7.49 9.68
N LEU A 164 0.78 6.51 9.66
CA LEU A 164 0.83 5.40 8.72
C LEU A 164 -0.02 5.78 7.51
N LEU A 165 0.61 5.84 6.35
CA LEU A 165 -0.01 6.14 5.06
C LEU A 165 -0.15 4.86 4.25
N LEU A 166 -1.37 4.54 3.84
CA LEU A 166 -1.68 3.51 2.86
C LEU A 166 -2.00 4.21 1.53
N SER A 167 -1.15 4.07 0.53
CA SER A 167 -1.35 4.64 -0.80
C SER A 167 -1.69 3.54 -1.80
N PHE A 168 -2.89 3.59 -2.34
CA PHE A 168 -3.37 2.66 -3.35
C PHE A 168 -3.39 3.32 -4.72
N SER A 169 -3.02 2.56 -5.74
CA SER A 169 -3.12 2.97 -7.13
C SER A 169 -3.55 1.80 -8.02
N ALA A 170 -4.38 2.08 -9.02
CA ALA A 170 -4.76 1.15 -10.07
C ALA A 170 -4.96 1.92 -11.38
N PRO A 171 -4.94 1.24 -12.55
CA PRO A 171 -5.31 1.86 -13.81
C PRO A 171 -6.75 2.36 -13.80
N GLU A 172 -6.98 3.51 -14.37
CA GLU A 172 -8.34 4.00 -14.63
C GLU A 172 -9.05 3.10 -15.66
N GLY A 173 -10.35 2.95 -15.52
CA GLY A 173 -11.14 2.15 -16.44
C GLY A 173 -12.45 1.63 -15.82
N PRO A 174 -13.09 0.67 -16.48
CA PRO A 174 -14.41 0.18 -16.06
C PRO A 174 -14.43 -0.49 -14.66
N LEU A 175 -13.27 -0.87 -14.13
CA LEU A 175 -13.13 -1.46 -12.81
C LEU A 175 -12.79 -0.44 -11.71
N ALA A 176 -12.66 0.84 -12.03
CA ALA A 176 -12.21 1.86 -11.08
C ALA A 176 -13.04 1.90 -9.79
N ALA A 177 -14.37 1.86 -9.89
CA ALA A 177 -15.24 1.85 -8.71
C ALA A 177 -15.05 0.60 -7.84
N VAL A 178 -14.96 -0.58 -8.46
CA VAL A 178 -14.73 -1.86 -7.76
C VAL A 178 -13.36 -1.85 -7.06
N MET A 179 -12.35 -1.25 -7.70
CA MET A 179 -11.02 -1.10 -7.10
C MET A 179 -11.04 -0.13 -5.92
N ALA A 180 -11.77 0.98 -6.02
CA ALA A 180 -11.94 1.92 -4.91
C ALA A 180 -12.61 1.23 -3.70
N ASP A 181 -13.70 0.47 -3.92
CA ASP A 181 -14.37 -0.29 -2.85
C ASP A 181 -13.43 -1.33 -2.21
N LEU A 182 -12.59 -2.00 -3.02
CA LEU A 182 -11.58 -2.93 -2.52
C LEU A 182 -10.53 -2.22 -1.65
N PHE A 183 -10.06 -1.04 -2.07
CA PHE A 183 -9.08 -0.25 -1.31
C PHE A 183 -9.66 0.20 0.03
N ASP A 184 -10.91 0.67 0.03
CA ASP A 184 -11.63 1.02 1.25
C ASP A 184 -11.77 -0.19 2.18
N ALA A 185 -12.11 -1.37 1.64
CA ALA A 185 -12.21 -2.61 2.42
C ALA A 185 -10.86 -3.04 3.02
N ILE A 186 -9.77 -2.96 2.26
CA ILE A 186 -8.42 -3.28 2.75
C ILE A 186 -8.03 -2.32 3.87
N ALA A 187 -8.19 -1.00 3.67
CA ALA A 187 -7.84 0.01 4.66
C ALA A 187 -8.66 -0.13 5.95
N ALA A 188 -9.93 -0.55 5.86
CA ALA A 188 -10.80 -0.81 7.01
C ALA A 188 -10.34 -1.99 7.88
N THR A 189 -9.42 -2.83 7.41
CA THR A 189 -8.86 -3.95 8.20
C THR A 189 -7.66 -3.54 9.06
N LEU A 190 -7.14 -2.32 8.89
CA LEU A 190 -5.95 -1.88 9.61
C LEU A 190 -6.18 -1.92 11.13
N ARG A 191 -5.24 -2.53 11.83
CA ARG A 191 -5.20 -2.56 13.30
C ARG A 191 -3.76 -2.47 13.80
N TRP A 192 -3.60 -1.89 14.98
CA TRP A 192 -2.32 -1.88 15.69
C TRP A 192 -2.12 -3.21 16.44
N ILE A 193 -0.88 -3.71 16.42
CA ILE A 193 -0.45 -4.88 17.20
C ILE A 193 0.36 -4.37 18.39
N GLN A 194 -0.03 -4.81 19.59
CA GLN A 194 0.67 -4.50 20.84
C GLN A 194 1.82 -5.47 21.06
#